data_5bdcaec028aa90592c6fbdd60f73d871
#
_entry.id   5bdcaec028aa90592c6fbdd60f73d871
#
_cell.length_a   1.000
_cell.length_b   1.000
_cell.length_c   1.000
_cell.angle_alpha   90.00
_cell.angle_beta   90.00
_cell.angle_gamma   90.00
#
_symmetry.space_group_name_H-M   'P 1'
#
loop_
_entity.id
_entity.type
_entity.pdbx_description
1 polymer ?
#
loop_
_entity_poly.entity_id
_entity_poly.type
_entity_poly.pdbx_seq_one_letter_code
_entity_poly.pdbx_strand_id
1 'polypeptide(L)'
;AKGCLEKIDYSVVDVSDFYPNLYTDYCVGSDVFATVMAWNTDKYGEPGSANAPKSWADFWDVEKFPGTRSYRANNVDGALEPALMADGVPADKVYEVLSTRAGIERAINKIRELKPHIAVFWESGAMQAQLMKDGEVDMITGWNGRFDNAKKDGAKVGYTFNQALLDYDCFAMPKGAPNKETAMKFLAEISKAEYQANLPFHITYGPTNKKAYEVTTAPKELLEALPSHPKNVPLMMPVSLDWYANHRAEALELYMELLSE
;
A
#
# COMPACT_ATOMS: atom_id res chain seq x y z
N ALA A 1 3.56 6.82 20.80
CA ALA A 1 2.18 6.49 21.19
C ALA A 1 1.65 7.56 22.14
N LYS A 2 0.54 8.22 21.76
CA LYS A 2 -0.07 9.29 22.58
C LYS A 2 -0.91 8.76 23.76
N GLY A 3 -0.70 7.48 24.17
CA GLY A 3 -1.43 6.86 25.28
C GLY A 3 -2.90 6.56 24.99
N CYS A 4 -3.29 6.50 23.72
CA CYS A 4 -4.68 6.29 23.29
C CYS A 4 -5.04 4.81 23.06
N LEU A 5 -4.05 3.91 23.12
CA LEU A 5 -4.23 2.48 22.85
C LEU A 5 -3.92 1.64 24.08
N GLU A 6 -4.58 0.50 24.18
CA GLU A 6 -4.24 -0.57 25.12
C GLU A 6 -3.07 -1.38 24.58
N LYS A 7 -2.22 -1.87 25.46
CA LYS A 7 -1.19 -2.85 25.08
C LYS A 7 -1.84 -4.18 24.68
N ILE A 8 -1.30 -4.79 23.65
CA ILE A 8 -1.65 -6.15 23.27
C ILE A 8 -1.04 -7.14 24.28
N ASP A 9 -1.82 -8.09 24.72
CA ASP A 9 -1.36 -9.17 25.60
C ASP A 9 -0.81 -10.33 24.78
N TYR A 10 0.48 -10.33 24.55
CA TYR A 10 1.16 -11.39 23.80
C TYR A 10 1.34 -12.70 24.56
N SER A 11 0.86 -12.79 25.81
CA SER A 11 0.65 -14.09 26.48
C SER A 11 -0.61 -14.80 25.99
N VAL A 12 -1.53 -14.06 25.35
CA VAL A 12 -2.79 -14.55 24.79
C VAL A 12 -2.71 -14.62 23.26
N VAL A 13 -2.15 -13.57 22.64
CA VAL A 13 -2.02 -13.46 21.17
C VAL A 13 -0.64 -13.98 20.73
N ASP A 14 -0.60 -15.15 20.13
CA ASP A 14 0.64 -15.73 19.61
C ASP A 14 1.02 -15.12 18.26
N VAL A 15 2.19 -14.49 18.19
CA VAL A 15 2.77 -13.90 16.97
C VAL A 15 4.13 -14.52 16.62
N SER A 16 4.48 -15.68 17.19
CA SER A 16 5.77 -16.34 16.99
C SER A 16 6.04 -16.71 15.52
N ASP A 17 4.99 -16.94 14.75
CA ASP A 17 5.06 -17.27 13.33
C ASP A 17 4.84 -16.06 12.41
N PHE A 18 4.72 -14.85 12.96
CA PHE A 18 4.57 -13.63 12.14
C PHE A 18 5.89 -13.25 11.47
N TYR A 19 5.78 -12.54 10.35
CA TYR A 19 6.95 -11.85 9.80
C TYR A 19 7.45 -10.81 10.79
N PRO A 20 8.76 -10.61 10.92
CA PRO A 20 9.31 -9.57 11.79
C PRO A 20 8.73 -8.20 11.46
N ASN A 21 8.53 -7.38 12.50
CA ASN A 21 8.04 -6.00 12.41
C ASN A 21 6.58 -5.82 11.97
N LEU A 22 5.78 -6.89 11.84
CA LEU A 22 4.34 -6.79 11.57
C LEU A 22 3.48 -6.78 12.84
N TYR A 23 4.06 -6.48 13.98
CA TYR A 23 3.37 -6.26 15.24
C TYR A 23 4.18 -5.33 16.15
N THR A 24 3.51 -4.66 17.08
CA THR A 24 4.11 -3.75 18.07
C THR A 24 3.46 -3.97 19.44
N ASP A 25 3.89 -3.29 20.48
CA ASP A 25 3.22 -3.32 21.79
C ASP A 25 1.71 -3.02 21.72
N TYR A 26 1.23 -2.35 20.68
CA TYR A 26 -0.13 -1.80 20.59
C TYR A 26 -0.92 -2.25 19.37
N CYS A 27 -0.35 -3.10 18.53
CA CYS A 27 -0.90 -3.40 17.21
C CYS A 27 -0.47 -4.79 16.77
N VAL A 28 -1.42 -5.59 16.30
CA VAL A 28 -1.21 -6.92 15.70
C VAL A 28 -1.52 -6.83 14.22
N GLY A 29 -0.55 -7.16 13.35
CA GLY A 29 -0.73 -7.14 11.91
C GLY A 29 -1.89 -8.02 11.46
N SER A 30 -2.76 -7.48 10.62
CA SER A 30 -3.90 -8.18 10.04
C SER A 30 -3.60 -8.77 8.67
N ASP A 31 -2.96 -7.98 7.83
CA ASP A 31 -2.64 -8.31 6.45
C ASP A 31 -1.49 -7.46 5.93
N VAL A 32 -0.91 -7.89 4.80
CA VAL A 32 0.15 -7.17 4.08
C VAL A 32 -0.38 -6.78 2.71
N PHE A 33 -0.27 -5.51 2.38
CA PHE A 33 -0.67 -4.96 1.08
C PHE A 33 0.44 -4.16 0.42
N ALA A 34 0.22 -3.73 -0.80
CA ALA A 34 1.16 -2.86 -1.51
C ALA A 34 0.44 -1.68 -2.15
N THR A 35 1.02 -0.48 -1.99
CA THR A 35 0.67 0.66 -2.84
C THR A 35 1.45 0.53 -4.14
N VAL A 36 0.73 0.36 -5.24
CA VAL A 36 1.27 0.08 -6.57
C VAL A 36 0.93 1.20 -7.55
N MET A 37 1.67 1.24 -8.65
CA MET A 37 1.27 1.90 -9.89
C MET A 37 0.42 0.90 -10.68
N ALA A 38 -0.81 1.31 -11.02
CA ALA A 38 -1.69 0.54 -11.88
C ALA A 38 -2.06 1.33 -13.14
N TRP A 39 -2.44 0.62 -14.21
CA TRP A 39 -2.72 1.21 -15.52
C TRP A 39 -3.77 0.42 -16.30
N ASN A 40 -4.37 1.09 -17.30
CA ASN A 40 -5.26 0.47 -18.27
C ASN A 40 -4.46 -0.42 -19.25
N THR A 41 -4.73 -1.73 -19.23
CA THR A 41 -3.99 -2.70 -20.06
C THR A 41 -4.33 -2.62 -21.54
N ASP A 42 -5.52 -2.16 -21.93
CA ASP A 42 -5.85 -1.94 -23.33
C ASP A 42 -5.02 -0.81 -23.94
N LYS A 43 -4.58 0.15 -23.10
CA LYS A 43 -3.78 1.30 -23.55
C LYS A 43 -2.27 1.05 -23.49
N TYR A 44 -1.78 0.41 -22.44
CA TYR A 44 -0.34 0.28 -22.20
C TYR A 44 0.17 -1.17 -22.17
N GLY A 45 -0.72 -2.14 -22.43
CA GLY A 45 -0.38 -3.56 -22.46
C GLY A 45 -0.39 -4.23 -21.10
N GLU A 46 -0.33 -5.56 -21.13
CA GLU A 46 -0.32 -6.40 -19.92
C GLU A 46 0.99 -6.24 -19.11
N PRO A 47 0.94 -6.42 -17.78
CA PRO A 47 2.13 -6.42 -16.94
C PRO A 47 3.23 -7.35 -17.50
N GLY A 48 4.45 -6.83 -17.59
CA GLY A 48 5.60 -7.56 -18.15
C GLY A 48 5.74 -7.46 -19.67
N SER A 49 4.77 -6.88 -20.41
CA SER A 49 4.94 -6.60 -21.83
C SER A 49 5.96 -5.49 -22.08
N ALA A 50 6.49 -5.41 -23.30
CA ALA A 50 7.51 -4.43 -23.66
C ALA A 50 7.03 -2.98 -23.48
N ASN A 51 5.76 -2.72 -23.74
CA ASN A 51 5.15 -1.40 -23.72
C ASN A 51 4.55 -1.02 -22.35
N ALA A 52 4.47 -1.96 -21.40
CA ALA A 52 3.89 -1.69 -20.09
C ALA A 52 4.78 -0.75 -19.25
N PRO A 53 4.19 0.12 -18.43
CA PRO A 53 4.94 0.90 -17.44
C PRO A 53 5.68 -0.01 -16.45
N LYS A 54 6.88 0.40 -16.02
CA LYS A 54 7.77 -0.46 -15.21
C LYS A 54 8.19 0.16 -13.88
N SER A 55 8.10 1.49 -13.76
CA SER A 55 8.62 2.22 -12.61
C SER A 55 7.82 3.50 -12.36
N TRP A 56 8.03 4.11 -11.20
CA TRP A 56 7.40 5.41 -10.93
C TRP A 56 7.83 6.49 -11.93
N ALA A 57 9.04 6.42 -12.50
CA ALA A 57 9.46 7.33 -13.57
C ALA A 57 8.52 7.25 -14.78
N ASP A 58 8.05 6.04 -15.15
CA ASP A 58 7.08 5.87 -16.24
C ASP A 58 5.70 6.47 -15.88
N PHE A 59 5.32 6.51 -14.59
CA PHE A 59 4.08 7.17 -14.15
C PHE A 59 4.12 8.68 -14.36
N TRP A 60 5.30 9.30 -14.23
CA TRP A 60 5.53 10.74 -14.47
C TRP A 60 5.82 11.07 -15.94
N ASP A 61 6.25 10.09 -16.74
CA ASP A 61 6.55 10.30 -18.16
C ASP A 61 5.26 10.35 -19.00
N VAL A 62 4.65 11.53 -19.04
CA VAL A 62 3.39 11.77 -19.76
C VAL A 62 3.57 11.84 -21.28
N GLU A 63 4.80 11.95 -21.78
CA GLU A 63 5.11 11.91 -23.20
C GLU A 63 5.14 10.47 -23.71
N LYS A 64 5.82 9.59 -23.00
CA LYS A 64 5.91 8.16 -23.30
C LYS A 64 4.61 7.41 -22.99
N PHE A 65 3.95 7.77 -21.90
CA PHE A 65 2.68 7.20 -21.46
C PHE A 65 1.60 8.29 -21.39
N PRO A 66 1.11 8.78 -22.57
CA PRO A 66 0.15 9.87 -22.61
C PRO A 66 -1.20 9.42 -22.05
N GLY A 67 -1.82 10.28 -21.23
CA GLY A 67 -3.16 10.03 -20.67
C GLY A 67 -3.34 10.61 -19.27
N THR A 68 -4.50 10.33 -18.69
CA THR A 68 -4.88 10.86 -17.39
C THR A 68 -4.26 10.07 -16.25
N ARG A 69 -4.01 10.77 -15.14
CA ARG A 69 -3.53 10.19 -13.87
C ARG A 69 -4.57 10.33 -12.78
N SER A 70 -4.52 9.43 -11.83
CA SER A 70 -5.18 9.61 -10.53
C SER A 70 -4.18 9.39 -9.40
N TYR A 71 -4.26 10.24 -8.40
CA TYR A 71 -3.34 10.25 -7.27
C TYR A 71 -4.11 10.40 -5.95
N ARG A 72 -3.44 10.20 -4.80
CA ARG A 72 -4.10 10.25 -3.50
C ARG A 72 -4.50 11.67 -3.13
N ALA A 73 -5.71 11.87 -2.56
CA ALA A 73 -6.22 13.19 -2.18
C ALA A 73 -5.88 13.59 -0.74
N ASN A 74 -6.42 12.91 0.21
CA ASN A 74 -6.63 13.40 1.58
C ASN A 74 -5.59 12.88 2.60
N ASN A 75 -4.51 12.31 2.13
CA ASN A 75 -3.48 11.74 2.99
C ASN A 75 -2.14 11.71 2.25
N VAL A 76 -1.05 11.77 3.02
CA VAL A 76 0.31 11.72 2.52
C VAL A 76 0.88 10.30 2.47
N ASP A 77 0.19 9.33 3.10
CA ASP A 77 0.66 7.96 3.19
C ASP A 77 0.75 7.33 1.78
N GLY A 78 1.96 6.99 1.34
CA GLY A 78 2.22 6.46 0.00
C GLY A 78 2.09 7.48 -1.14
N ALA A 79 2.18 8.78 -0.85
CA ALA A 79 2.15 9.83 -1.85
C ALA A 79 3.54 10.41 -2.17
N LEU A 80 4.42 10.56 -1.19
CA LEU A 80 5.72 11.21 -1.35
C LEU A 80 6.79 10.26 -1.89
N GLU A 81 6.75 9.01 -1.49
CA GLU A 81 7.73 7.99 -1.86
C GLU A 81 7.76 7.72 -3.38
N PRO A 82 6.59 7.52 -4.06
CA PRO A 82 6.55 7.40 -5.51
C PRO A 82 7.15 8.61 -6.22
N ALA A 83 6.89 9.81 -5.72
CA ALA A 83 7.39 11.04 -6.31
C ALA A 83 8.92 11.12 -6.25
N LEU A 84 9.53 10.79 -5.11
CA LEU A 84 10.99 10.77 -4.99
C LEU A 84 11.63 9.69 -5.85
N MET A 85 11.03 8.49 -5.93
CA MET A 85 11.54 7.45 -6.81
C MET A 85 11.42 7.84 -8.28
N ALA A 86 10.35 8.53 -8.67
CA ALA A 86 10.21 9.10 -10.01
C ALA A 86 11.25 10.20 -10.29
N ASP A 87 11.69 10.92 -9.25
CA ASP A 87 12.74 11.93 -9.32
C ASP A 87 14.17 11.36 -9.17
N GLY A 88 14.30 10.02 -9.30
CA GLY A 88 15.58 9.31 -9.34
C GLY A 88 16.19 8.98 -7.98
N VAL A 89 15.47 9.16 -6.87
CA VAL A 89 15.94 8.74 -5.54
C VAL A 89 15.83 7.21 -5.44
N PRO A 90 16.91 6.49 -5.11
CA PRO A 90 16.85 5.05 -4.87
C PRO A 90 15.89 4.71 -3.73
N ALA A 91 15.17 3.59 -3.83
CA ALA A 91 14.17 3.18 -2.86
C ALA A 91 14.69 3.12 -1.42
N ASP A 92 15.92 2.64 -1.22
CA ASP A 92 16.60 2.55 0.08
C ASP A 92 17.03 3.93 0.64
N LYS A 93 16.94 5.00 -0.14
CA LYS A 93 17.29 6.38 0.25
C LYS A 93 16.10 7.31 0.43
N VAL A 94 14.90 6.85 0.08
CA VAL A 94 13.68 7.67 0.10
C VAL A 94 13.45 8.29 1.48
N TYR A 95 13.46 7.51 2.55
CA TYR A 95 13.21 8.03 3.91
C TYR A 95 14.38 8.84 4.47
N GLU A 96 15.61 8.63 4.01
CA GLU A 96 16.74 9.51 4.33
C GLU A 96 16.48 10.91 3.76
N VAL A 97 16.04 11.00 2.51
CA VAL A 97 15.67 12.28 1.87
C VAL A 97 14.45 12.91 2.56
N LEU A 98 13.39 12.15 2.78
CA LEU A 98 12.15 12.61 3.42
C LEU A 98 12.33 13.05 4.89
N SER A 99 13.44 12.69 5.53
CA SER A 99 13.72 13.10 6.92
C SER A 99 14.11 14.58 7.06
N THR A 100 14.15 15.32 5.95
CA THR A 100 14.40 16.75 5.93
C THR A 100 13.23 17.49 5.28
N ARG A 101 12.95 18.72 5.73
CA ARG A 101 11.93 19.58 5.08
C ARG A 101 12.20 19.75 3.59
N ALA A 102 13.45 20.02 3.20
CA ALA A 102 13.82 20.15 1.80
C ALA A 102 13.53 18.89 0.97
N GLY A 103 13.68 17.70 1.56
CA GLY A 103 13.32 16.43 0.92
C GLY A 103 11.82 16.24 0.76
N ILE A 104 11.03 16.65 1.76
CA ILE A 104 9.56 16.65 1.66
C ILE A 104 9.13 17.64 0.55
N GLU A 105 9.65 18.86 0.55
CA GLU A 105 9.37 19.87 -0.48
C GLU A 105 9.77 19.40 -1.89
N ARG A 106 10.87 18.65 -2.02
CA ARG A 106 11.30 18.01 -3.28
C ARG A 106 10.23 17.03 -3.78
N ALA A 107 9.71 16.15 -2.92
CA ALA A 107 8.63 15.23 -3.28
C ALA A 107 7.35 15.98 -3.68
N ILE A 108 6.96 17.01 -2.91
CA ILE A 108 5.81 17.87 -3.21
C ILE A 108 5.97 18.57 -4.58
N ASN A 109 7.14 19.11 -4.88
CA ASN A 109 7.42 19.75 -6.16
C ASN A 109 7.32 18.74 -7.32
N LYS A 110 7.77 17.50 -7.10
CA LYS A 110 7.64 16.44 -8.10
C LYS A 110 6.17 16.07 -8.35
N ILE A 111 5.33 16.06 -7.33
CA ILE A 111 3.88 15.86 -7.49
C ILE A 111 3.25 17.07 -8.21
N ARG A 112 3.72 18.30 -7.94
CA ARG A 112 3.24 19.52 -8.61
C ARG A 112 3.46 19.46 -10.12
N GLU A 113 4.59 18.88 -10.59
CA GLU A 113 4.84 18.66 -12.01
C GLU A 113 3.76 17.75 -12.65
N LEU A 114 3.30 16.75 -11.92
CA LEU A 114 2.28 15.80 -12.40
C LEU A 114 0.86 16.36 -12.31
N LYS A 115 0.59 17.32 -11.44
CA LYS A 115 -0.75 17.84 -11.12
C LYS A 115 -1.58 18.23 -12.35
N PRO A 116 -1.05 18.88 -13.41
CA PRO A 116 -1.82 19.18 -14.62
C PRO A 116 -2.36 17.96 -15.36
N HIS A 117 -1.83 16.77 -15.11
CA HIS A 117 -2.22 15.51 -15.72
C HIS A 117 -3.09 14.64 -14.81
N ILE A 118 -3.33 15.06 -13.57
CA ILE A 118 -4.18 14.37 -12.62
C ILE A 118 -5.63 14.79 -12.87
N ALA A 119 -6.42 13.87 -13.44
CA ALA A 119 -7.84 14.11 -13.68
C ALA A 119 -8.68 14.01 -12.40
N VAL A 120 -8.29 13.10 -11.50
CA VAL A 120 -9.02 12.82 -10.26
C VAL A 120 -8.04 12.52 -9.13
N PHE A 121 -8.26 13.13 -7.98
CA PHE A 121 -7.61 12.72 -6.72
C PHE A 121 -8.53 11.75 -5.98
N TRP A 122 -8.08 10.50 -5.77
CA TRP A 122 -8.89 9.49 -5.10
C TRP A 122 -8.80 9.60 -3.56
N GLU A 123 -9.89 9.26 -2.88
CA GLU A 123 -10.01 9.36 -1.42
C GLU A 123 -10.24 8.00 -0.73
N SER A 124 -10.59 6.96 -1.49
CA SER A 124 -10.90 5.64 -0.93
C SER A 124 -10.52 4.50 -1.86
N GLY A 125 -10.34 3.31 -1.27
CA GLY A 125 -10.07 2.10 -2.07
C GLY A 125 -11.22 1.70 -3.00
N ALA A 126 -12.47 2.02 -2.65
CA ALA A 126 -13.60 1.81 -3.54
C ALA A 126 -13.52 2.71 -4.77
N MET A 127 -13.12 3.97 -4.58
CA MET A 127 -12.93 4.91 -5.69
C MET A 127 -11.80 4.48 -6.63
N GLN A 128 -10.69 3.94 -6.10
CA GLN A 128 -9.60 3.40 -6.93
C GLN A 128 -10.11 2.32 -7.90
N ALA A 129 -10.86 1.35 -7.38
CA ALA A 129 -11.41 0.26 -8.18
C ALA A 129 -12.41 0.79 -9.22
N GLN A 130 -13.27 1.73 -8.83
CA GLN A 130 -14.30 2.31 -9.70
C GLN A 130 -13.69 3.10 -10.86
N LEU A 131 -12.72 3.98 -10.59
CA LEU A 131 -12.02 4.77 -11.62
C LEU A 131 -11.39 3.91 -12.71
N MET A 132 -10.78 2.77 -12.31
CA MET A 132 -10.20 1.83 -13.27
C MET A 132 -11.27 1.02 -14.02
N LYS A 133 -12.35 0.66 -13.35
CA LYS A 133 -13.44 -0.11 -13.93
C LYS A 133 -14.19 0.70 -15.01
N ASP A 134 -14.43 1.98 -14.73
CA ASP A 134 -15.13 2.88 -15.66
C ASP A 134 -14.22 3.47 -16.73
N GLY A 135 -12.89 3.25 -16.63
CA GLY A 135 -11.91 3.80 -17.58
C GLY A 135 -11.78 5.32 -17.51
N GLU A 136 -12.11 5.93 -16.34
CA GLU A 136 -12.01 7.38 -16.15
C GLU A 136 -10.58 7.88 -16.09
N VAL A 137 -9.64 7.00 -15.70
CA VAL A 137 -8.21 7.32 -15.64
C VAL A 137 -7.38 6.22 -16.30
N ASP A 138 -6.24 6.62 -16.87
CA ASP A 138 -5.35 5.71 -17.58
C ASP A 138 -4.30 5.07 -16.66
N MET A 139 -3.83 5.83 -15.66
CA MET A 139 -2.89 5.35 -14.64
C MET A 139 -3.28 5.89 -13.27
N ILE A 140 -3.05 5.09 -12.23
CA ILE A 140 -3.46 5.40 -10.87
C ILE A 140 -2.46 4.84 -9.86
N THR A 141 -2.24 5.55 -8.75
CA THR A 141 -1.64 4.98 -7.53
C THR A 141 -2.72 4.33 -6.68
N GLY A 142 -2.44 3.22 -6.04
CA GLY A 142 -3.44 2.63 -5.14
C GLY A 142 -3.05 1.24 -4.62
N TRP A 143 -3.98 0.58 -3.96
CA TRP A 143 -3.73 -0.69 -3.29
C TRP A 143 -4.01 -1.88 -4.20
N ASN A 144 -3.03 -2.79 -4.30
CA ASN A 144 -3.06 -3.93 -5.22
C ASN A 144 -4.36 -4.75 -5.16
N GLY A 145 -4.87 -5.07 -3.97
CA GLY A 145 -6.09 -5.86 -3.83
C GLY A 145 -7.34 -5.17 -4.37
N ARG A 146 -7.37 -3.83 -4.46
CA ARG A 146 -8.47 -3.08 -5.09
C ARG A 146 -8.48 -3.26 -6.60
N PHE A 147 -7.30 -3.27 -7.20
CA PHE A 147 -7.14 -3.49 -8.64
C PHE A 147 -7.40 -4.94 -9.03
N ASP A 148 -7.00 -5.91 -8.20
CA ASP A 148 -7.35 -7.32 -8.44
C ASP A 148 -8.85 -7.56 -8.35
N ASN A 149 -9.55 -6.91 -7.41
CA ASN A 149 -11.01 -6.99 -7.36
C ASN A 149 -11.64 -6.31 -8.59
N ALA A 150 -11.17 -5.14 -9.00
CA ALA A 150 -11.64 -4.51 -10.24
C ALA A 150 -11.40 -5.40 -11.46
N LYS A 151 -10.25 -6.09 -11.54
CA LYS A 151 -9.94 -7.05 -12.60
C LYS A 151 -10.89 -8.26 -12.61
N LYS A 152 -11.22 -8.82 -11.43
CA LYS A 152 -12.24 -9.88 -11.30
C LYS A 152 -13.60 -9.42 -11.81
N ASP A 153 -13.93 -8.14 -11.64
CA ASP A 153 -15.16 -7.50 -12.14
C ASP A 153 -15.08 -7.10 -13.63
N GLY A 154 -14.00 -7.44 -14.33
CA GLY A 154 -13.83 -7.21 -15.77
C GLY A 154 -13.08 -5.95 -16.17
N ALA A 155 -12.55 -5.16 -15.21
CA ALA A 155 -11.73 -4.00 -15.54
C ALA A 155 -10.42 -4.40 -16.25
N LYS A 156 -10.02 -3.58 -17.21
CA LYS A 156 -8.76 -3.72 -17.94
C LYS A 156 -7.64 -3.05 -17.17
N VAL A 157 -7.20 -3.69 -16.09
CA VAL A 157 -6.21 -3.13 -15.17
C VAL A 157 -5.04 -4.09 -14.96
N GLY A 158 -3.83 -3.54 -15.08
CA GLY A 158 -2.57 -4.17 -14.72
C GLY A 158 -1.83 -3.32 -13.69
N TYR A 159 -0.91 -3.92 -12.96
CA TYR A 159 -0.01 -3.21 -12.04
C TYR A 159 1.33 -3.95 -11.93
N THR A 160 2.29 -3.33 -11.26
CA THR A 160 3.60 -3.93 -10.97
C THR A 160 3.95 -3.77 -9.51
N PHE A 161 4.67 -4.75 -8.94
CA PHE A 161 5.29 -4.62 -7.62
C PHE A 161 6.67 -3.93 -7.67
N ASN A 162 7.22 -3.69 -8.86
CA ASN A 162 8.50 -3.01 -8.96
C ASN A 162 8.40 -1.58 -8.39
N GLN A 163 9.23 -1.30 -7.38
CA GLN A 163 9.22 -0.04 -6.60
C GLN A 163 7.90 0.23 -5.83
N ALA A 164 6.99 -0.73 -5.72
CA ALA A 164 5.78 -0.56 -4.92
C ALA A 164 6.12 -0.37 -3.43
N LEU A 165 5.19 0.17 -2.67
CA LEU A 165 5.35 0.37 -1.23
C LEU A 165 4.72 -0.81 -0.51
N LEU A 166 5.53 -1.58 0.21
CA LEU A 166 5.06 -2.70 1.04
C LEU A 166 4.64 -2.18 2.40
N ASP A 167 3.40 -2.40 2.76
CA ASP A 167 2.82 -1.93 4.02
C ASP A 167 1.91 -3.01 4.63
N TYR A 168 1.45 -2.78 5.84
CA TYR A 168 0.52 -3.68 6.51
C TYR A 168 -0.52 -2.93 7.31
N ASP A 169 -1.72 -3.48 7.37
CA ASP A 169 -2.74 -3.06 8.31
C ASP A 169 -2.63 -3.83 9.62
N CYS A 170 -3.16 -3.26 10.71
CA CYS A 170 -3.15 -3.91 11.99
C CYS A 170 -4.39 -3.62 12.83
N PHE A 171 -4.71 -4.55 13.70
CA PHE A 171 -5.70 -4.36 14.74
C PHE A 171 -5.08 -3.70 15.97
N ALA A 172 -5.68 -2.61 16.40
CA ALA A 172 -5.33 -1.92 17.63
C ALA A 172 -6.56 -1.76 18.52
N MET A 173 -6.36 -1.71 19.82
CA MET A 173 -7.44 -1.56 20.78
C MET A 173 -7.41 -0.16 21.39
N PRO A 174 -8.49 0.64 21.28
CA PRO A 174 -8.58 1.93 21.97
C PRO A 174 -8.52 1.75 23.49
N LYS A 175 -7.86 2.69 24.16
CA LYS A 175 -7.78 2.70 25.62
C LYS A 175 -9.19 2.83 26.23
N GLY A 176 -9.47 2.00 27.22
CA GLY A 176 -10.79 1.98 27.88
C GLY A 176 -11.86 1.23 27.10
N ALA A 177 -11.51 0.44 26.08
CA ALA A 177 -12.45 -0.43 25.39
C ALA A 177 -13.14 -1.37 26.39
N PRO A 178 -14.50 -1.46 26.39
CA PRO A 178 -15.24 -2.19 27.42
C PRO A 178 -15.04 -3.70 27.38
N ASN A 179 -14.70 -4.26 26.20
CA ASN A 179 -14.62 -5.70 25.93
C ASN A 179 -13.17 -6.18 25.70
N LYS A 180 -12.20 -5.61 26.43
CA LYS A 180 -10.77 -5.86 26.22
C LYS A 180 -10.42 -7.36 26.20
N GLU A 181 -10.91 -8.14 27.17
CA GLU A 181 -10.61 -9.58 27.24
C GLU A 181 -11.15 -10.34 26.02
N THR A 182 -12.38 -10.05 25.61
CA THR A 182 -12.98 -10.67 24.41
C THR A 182 -12.25 -10.26 23.15
N ALA A 183 -11.82 -9.00 23.03
CA ALA A 183 -11.05 -8.52 21.89
C ALA A 183 -9.67 -9.22 21.82
N MET A 184 -8.99 -9.45 22.96
CA MET A 184 -7.72 -10.21 22.97
C MET A 184 -7.93 -11.65 22.50
N LYS A 185 -8.99 -12.33 22.93
CA LYS A 185 -9.34 -13.68 22.46
C LYS A 185 -9.65 -13.69 20.96
N PHE A 186 -10.35 -12.67 20.47
CA PHE A 186 -10.60 -12.51 19.02
C PHE A 186 -9.30 -12.31 18.24
N LEU A 187 -8.41 -11.43 18.71
CA LEU A 187 -7.11 -11.23 18.08
C LEU A 187 -6.28 -12.51 18.06
N ALA A 188 -6.30 -13.30 19.15
CA ALA A 188 -5.62 -14.59 19.21
C ALA A 188 -6.15 -15.56 18.14
N GLU A 189 -7.46 -15.61 17.94
CA GLU A 189 -8.06 -16.49 16.92
C GLU A 189 -7.70 -16.05 15.49
N ILE A 190 -7.93 -14.78 15.14
CA ILE A 190 -7.67 -14.29 13.76
C ILE A 190 -6.18 -14.22 13.40
N SER A 191 -5.29 -14.31 14.37
CA SER A 191 -3.83 -14.36 14.17
C SER A 191 -3.33 -15.77 13.80
N LYS A 192 -4.15 -16.80 13.97
CA LYS A 192 -3.78 -18.18 13.63
C LYS A 192 -3.61 -18.36 12.12
N ALA A 193 -2.71 -19.25 11.75
CA ALA A 193 -2.40 -19.56 10.36
C ALA A 193 -3.64 -20.00 9.57
N GLU A 194 -4.52 -20.80 10.17
CA GLU A 194 -5.73 -21.33 9.56
C GLU A 194 -6.75 -20.25 9.17
N TYR A 195 -6.84 -19.16 9.98
CA TYR A 195 -7.70 -18.04 9.65
C TYR A 195 -7.07 -17.16 8.58
N GLN A 196 -5.80 -16.81 8.72
CA GLN A 196 -5.11 -15.97 7.73
C GLN A 196 -4.90 -16.66 6.38
N ALA A 197 -4.89 -18.00 6.35
CA ALA A 197 -4.86 -18.80 5.12
C ALA A 197 -6.07 -18.57 4.19
N ASN A 198 -7.18 -18.06 4.75
CA ASN A 198 -8.37 -17.75 3.96
C ASN A 198 -8.37 -16.34 3.35
N LEU A 199 -7.52 -15.43 3.82
CA LEU A 199 -7.47 -14.04 3.34
C LEU A 199 -7.36 -13.91 1.82
N PRO A 200 -6.47 -14.67 1.12
CA PRO A 200 -6.29 -14.53 -0.32
C PRO A 200 -7.52 -14.82 -1.17
N PHE A 201 -8.48 -15.60 -0.66
CA PHE A 201 -9.74 -15.89 -1.36
C PHE A 201 -10.69 -14.68 -1.42
N HIS A 202 -10.52 -13.71 -0.51
CA HIS A 202 -11.38 -12.53 -0.38
C HIS A 202 -10.73 -11.27 -0.94
N ILE A 203 -9.43 -11.12 -0.74
CA ILE A 203 -8.65 -10.00 -1.26
C ILE A 203 -7.21 -10.47 -1.48
N THR A 204 -6.55 -9.96 -2.53
CA THR A 204 -5.15 -10.30 -2.86
C THR A 204 -4.18 -9.53 -1.96
N TYR A 205 -4.36 -9.68 -0.64
CA TYR A 205 -3.44 -9.23 0.40
C TYR A 205 -2.75 -10.44 1.03
N GLY A 206 -1.56 -10.23 1.54
CA GLY A 206 -0.77 -11.33 2.11
C GLY A 206 -1.06 -11.54 3.59
N PRO A 207 -0.91 -12.76 4.10
CA PRO A 207 -0.97 -13.03 5.53
C PRO A 207 0.24 -12.43 6.25
N THR A 208 0.06 -12.05 7.52
CA THR A 208 1.14 -11.67 8.44
C THR A 208 1.78 -12.87 9.11
N ASN A 209 1.06 -13.98 9.23
CA ASN A 209 1.55 -15.26 9.75
C ASN A 209 2.13 -16.11 8.61
N LYS A 210 3.44 -16.42 8.69
CA LYS A 210 4.17 -17.21 7.67
C LYS A 210 3.57 -18.60 7.43
N LYS A 211 3.09 -19.26 8.48
CA LYS A 211 2.50 -20.60 8.37
C LYS A 211 1.19 -20.62 7.59
N ALA A 212 0.54 -19.48 7.38
CA ALA A 212 -0.65 -19.41 6.54
C ALA A 212 -0.36 -19.88 5.11
N TYR A 213 0.85 -19.70 4.58
CA TYR A 213 1.26 -20.22 3.27
C TYR A 213 1.39 -21.75 3.24
N GLU A 214 1.61 -22.39 4.39
CA GLU A 214 1.79 -23.85 4.48
C GLU A 214 0.46 -24.58 4.61
N VAL A 215 -0.55 -23.93 5.22
CA VAL A 215 -1.85 -24.56 5.52
C VAL A 215 -2.97 -24.14 4.55
N THR A 216 -2.72 -23.13 3.70
CA THR A 216 -3.71 -22.65 2.73
C THR A 216 -3.98 -23.66 1.62
N THR A 217 -5.22 -23.68 1.12
CA THR A 217 -5.63 -24.41 -0.08
C THR A 217 -5.71 -23.49 -1.32
N ALA A 218 -5.23 -22.25 -1.21
CA ALA A 218 -5.27 -21.30 -2.32
C ALA A 218 -4.38 -21.79 -3.48
N PRO A 219 -4.82 -21.58 -4.74
CA PRO A 219 -4.01 -21.91 -5.92
C PRO A 219 -2.66 -21.20 -5.90
N LYS A 220 -1.65 -21.86 -6.45
CA LYS A 220 -0.28 -21.32 -6.49
C LYS A 220 -0.21 -19.93 -7.14
N GLU A 221 -0.95 -19.74 -8.22
CA GLU A 221 -1.02 -18.47 -8.96
C GLU A 221 -1.55 -17.33 -8.08
N LEU A 222 -2.53 -17.62 -7.24
CA LEU A 222 -3.06 -16.65 -6.29
C LEU A 222 -2.03 -16.30 -5.20
N LEU A 223 -1.32 -17.29 -4.68
CA LEU A 223 -0.26 -17.07 -3.69
C LEU A 223 0.90 -16.26 -4.25
N GLU A 224 1.29 -16.54 -5.50
CA GLU A 224 2.36 -15.81 -6.20
C GLU A 224 1.98 -14.34 -6.51
N ALA A 225 0.70 -14.01 -6.52
CA ALA A 225 0.22 -12.64 -6.70
C ALA A 225 0.19 -11.83 -5.38
N LEU A 226 0.44 -12.45 -4.22
CA LEU A 226 0.39 -11.75 -2.94
C LEU A 226 1.62 -10.85 -2.72
N PRO A 227 1.46 -9.65 -2.14
CA PRO A 227 2.59 -8.77 -1.85
C PRO A 227 3.57 -9.37 -0.85
N SER A 228 3.12 -10.15 0.14
CA SER A 228 4.01 -10.84 1.09
C SER A 228 4.66 -12.11 0.54
N HIS A 229 4.41 -12.51 -0.71
CA HIS A 229 5.08 -13.65 -1.32
C HIS A 229 6.58 -13.39 -1.48
N PRO A 230 7.47 -14.35 -1.16
CA PRO A 230 8.93 -14.16 -1.18
C PRO A 230 9.52 -13.64 -2.50
N LYS A 231 8.86 -13.91 -3.63
CA LYS A 231 9.32 -13.40 -4.93
C LYS A 231 8.99 -11.91 -5.15
N ASN A 232 7.97 -11.36 -4.47
CA ASN A 232 7.50 -9.99 -4.66
C ASN A 232 8.13 -9.02 -3.66
N VAL A 233 8.35 -9.46 -2.41
CA VAL A 233 8.94 -8.63 -1.34
C VAL A 233 10.21 -7.89 -1.77
N PRO A 234 11.20 -8.53 -2.45
CA PRO A 234 12.43 -7.84 -2.86
C PRO A 234 12.23 -6.74 -3.93
N LEU A 235 11.08 -6.69 -4.57
CA LEU A 235 10.77 -5.68 -5.59
C LEU A 235 10.26 -4.38 -5.00
N MET A 236 9.87 -4.40 -3.72
CA MET A 236 9.15 -3.34 -3.04
C MET A 236 9.99 -2.65 -1.98
N MET A 237 9.61 -1.44 -1.65
CA MET A 237 10.17 -0.66 -0.56
C MET A 237 9.24 -0.78 0.67
N PRO A 238 9.75 -1.18 1.84
CA PRO A 238 8.93 -1.19 3.04
C PRO A 238 8.62 0.24 3.51
N VAL A 239 7.38 0.46 3.91
CA VAL A 239 6.94 1.73 4.51
C VAL A 239 7.57 1.91 5.89
N SER A 240 8.07 3.10 6.18
CA SER A 240 8.69 3.44 7.46
C SER A 240 7.69 4.04 8.44
N LEU A 241 7.20 3.23 9.37
CA LEU A 241 6.32 3.71 10.45
C LEU A 241 7.00 4.77 11.33
N ASP A 242 8.32 4.66 11.54
CA ASP A 242 9.08 5.63 12.33
C ASP A 242 9.11 6.99 11.64
N TRP A 243 9.26 7.01 10.32
CA TRP A 243 9.20 8.25 9.57
C TRP A 243 7.81 8.90 9.69
N TYR A 244 6.75 8.14 9.45
CA TYR A 244 5.39 8.65 9.58
C TYR A 244 5.05 9.12 11.01
N ALA A 245 5.53 8.45 12.03
CA ALA A 245 5.34 8.85 13.42
C ALA A 245 5.93 10.25 13.73
N ASN A 246 7.01 10.63 13.06
CA ASN A 246 7.77 11.85 13.33
C ASN A 246 7.50 12.98 12.32
N HIS A 247 7.21 12.68 11.06
CA HIS A 247 7.18 13.66 9.97
C HIS A 247 5.80 13.81 9.30
N ARG A 248 4.86 12.89 9.54
CA ARG A 248 3.56 12.87 8.85
C ARG A 248 2.79 14.19 8.94
N ALA A 249 2.82 14.85 10.10
CA ALA A 249 2.04 16.08 10.29
C ALA A 249 2.53 17.22 9.38
N GLU A 250 3.85 17.45 9.35
CA GLU A 250 4.47 18.45 8.47
C GLU A 250 4.28 18.10 6.99
N ALA A 251 4.51 16.84 6.65
CA ALA A 251 4.35 16.37 5.27
C ALA A 251 2.92 16.50 4.77
N LEU A 252 1.93 16.20 5.63
CA LEU A 252 0.52 16.33 5.29
C LEU A 252 0.13 17.81 5.09
N GLU A 253 0.62 18.71 5.93
CA GLU A 253 0.38 20.15 5.78
C GLU A 253 0.82 20.64 4.41
N LEU A 254 2.09 20.37 4.03
CA LEU A 254 2.64 20.75 2.73
C LEU A 254 1.90 20.07 1.55
N TYR A 255 1.48 18.84 1.74
CA TYR A 255 0.71 18.12 0.72
C TYR A 255 -0.68 18.73 0.52
N MET A 256 -1.36 19.08 1.60
CA MET A 256 -2.68 19.73 1.52
C MET A 256 -2.59 21.15 0.92
N GLU A 257 -1.51 21.88 1.17
CA GLU A 257 -1.22 23.15 0.49
C GLU A 257 -1.14 22.94 -1.04
N LEU A 258 -0.34 21.94 -1.49
CA LEU A 258 -0.26 21.59 -2.90
C LEU A 258 -1.62 21.27 -3.52
N LEU A 259 -2.47 20.52 -2.83
CA LEU A 259 -3.79 20.16 -3.36
C LEU A 259 -4.72 21.36 -3.50
N SER A 260 -4.52 22.40 -2.70
CA SER A 260 -5.32 23.63 -2.72
C SER A 260 -4.91 24.64 -3.82
N GLU A 261 -3.72 24.51 -4.40
CA GLU A 261 -3.26 25.29 -5.57
C GLU A 261 -4.08 24.98 -6.83
#